data_66668848c9f5eda62b0b8a156f516e21
#
_entry.id   66668848c9f5eda62b0b8a156f516e21
#
_cell.length_a   1.000
_cell.length_b   1.000
_cell.length_c   1.000
_cell.angle_alpha   90.00
_cell.angle_beta   90.00
_cell.angle_gamma   90.00
#
_symmetry.space_group_name_H-M   'P 1'
#
loop_
_entity.id
_entity.type
_entity.pdbx_description
1 polymer ?
#
loop_
_entity_poly.entity_id
_entity_poly.type
_entity_poly.pdbx_seq_one_letter_code
_entity_poly.pdbx_strand_id
1 'polypeptide(L)'
;MKKRFLSLTLAAAMVMSLAGCRSAEPAATTAAPASEATTAAPADGEKKEGTSEAETASAGDFKIGIITGTASQGDEEITQANKMKEKYGDMVVTSTYPDNFTTETETLISNAVAMASDPAVKAIVWCQAVPGTAAAIDKVRETRPDMIFIAGTP
;
A
#
# COMPACT_ATOMS: atom_id res chain seq x y z
N MET A 1 -14.62 -31.81 44.26
CA MET A 1 -14.25 -30.79 45.28
C MET A 1 -14.27 -29.46 44.55
N LYS A 2 -15.33 -28.79 44.55
CA LYS A 2 -15.87 -27.70 45.39
C LYS A 2 -14.91 -26.52 45.53
N LYS A 3 -15.46 -25.36 45.14
CA LYS A 3 -15.16 -23.96 45.58
C LYS A 3 -14.31 -23.15 44.62
N ARG A 4 -14.57 -21.88 44.31
CA ARG A 4 -15.61 -20.93 44.74
C ARG A 4 -15.60 -19.75 43.74
N PHE A 5 -16.76 -19.22 43.48
CA PHE A 5 -17.06 -17.91 42.90
C PHE A 5 -16.36 -16.77 43.66
N LEU A 6 -15.87 -15.78 42.95
CA LEU A 6 -15.87 -14.43 43.48
C LEU A 6 -16.19 -13.44 42.40
N SER A 7 -17.47 -13.04 42.40
CA SER A 7 -17.98 -11.86 41.75
C SER A 7 -17.38 -10.61 42.43
N LEU A 8 -16.90 -9.66 41.67
CA LEU A 8 -16.79 -8.30 42.17
C LEU A 8 -17.32 -7.35 41.09
N THR A 9 -18.57 -6.96 41.29
CA THR A 9 -19.24 -5.83 40.68
C THR A 9 -18.63 -4.54 41.23
N LEU A 10 -18.21 -3.63 40.38
CA LEU A 10 -18.08 -2.24 40.75
C LEU A 10 -18.72 -1.37 39.68
N ALA A 11 -19.84 -0.84 40.05
CA ALA A 11 -20.62 0.16 39.33
C ALA A 11 -20.16 1.58 39.71
N ALA A 12 -20.56 2.54 38.94
CA ALA A 12 -20.58 4.00 39.14
C ALA A 12 -19.33 4.70 38.56
N ALA A 13 -19.44 5.84 37.87
CA ALA A 13 -20.50 6.83 37.79
C ALA A 13 -20.28 7.70 36.54
N MET A 14 -21.41 8.17 36.02
CA MET A 14 -21.56 9.25 35.05
C MET A 14 -20.88 10.55 35.52
N VAL A 15 -20.35 11.30 34.57
CA VAL A 15 -20.51 12.76 34.57
C VAL A 15 -20.69 13.25 33.14
N MET A 16 -21.92 13.69 32.85
CA MET A 16 -22.25 14.55 31.74
C MET A 16 -21.65 15.93 31.97
N SER A 17 -21.06 16.50 30.95
CA SER A 17 -20.92 17.94 30.84
C SER A 17 -21.25 18.36 29.43
N LEU A 18 -22.51 18.80 29.25
CA LEU A 18 -22.93 19.67 28.17
C LEU A 18 -22.47 21.10 28.50
N ALA A 19 -22.04 21.79 27.50
CA ALA A 19 -22.25 23.19 27.15
C ALA A 19 -21.02 23.73 26.41
N GLY A 20 -21.21 24.18 25.21
CA GLY A 20 -21.23 25.52 24.77
C GLY A 20 -21.23 25.66 23.27
N CYS A 21 -22.39 25.92 22.72
CA CYS A 21 -22.59 26.59 21.45
C CYS A 21 -21.90 27.95 21.45
N ARG A 22 -21.17 28.27 20.43
CA ARG A 22 -21.10 29.65 19.98
C ARG A 22 -20.90 29.73 18.47
N SER A 23 -22.01 30.08 17.82
CA SER A 23 -22.06 30.64 16.47
C SER A 23 -21.28 31.93 16.39
N ALA A 24 -20.57 32.15 15.32
CA ALA A 24 -20.36 33.45 14.70
C ALA A 24 -19.89 33.27 13.26
N GLU A 25 -20.77 33.50 12.34
CA GLU A 25 -20.58 34.02 10.98
C GLU A 25 -21.15 35.46 11.01
N PRO A 26 -20.93 36.37 10.06
CA PRO A 26 -20.15 36.35 8.82
C PRO A 26 -19.28 37.62 8.62
N ALA A 27 -18.47 37.66 7.61
CA ALA A 27 -18.33 38.86 6.76
C ALA A 27 -17.64 38.54 5.44
N ALA A 28 -18.37 38.79 4.41
CA ALA A 28 -17.94 38.87 3.02
C ALA A 28 -17.04 40.09 2.80
N THR A 29 -16.17 40.05 1.80
CA THR A 29 -16.04 41.04 0.72
C THR A 29 -14.76 40.86 -0.09
N THR A 30 -14.93 40.52 -1.36
CA THR A 30 -14.55 41.28 -2.57
C THR A 30 -13.17 41.07 -3.17
N ALA A 31 -13.28 40.72 -4.44
CA ALA A 31 -12.53 41.15 -5.61
C ALA A 31 -11.44 40.19 -6.15
N ALA A 32 -11.81 39.59 -7.28
CA ALA A 32 -10.88 39.25 -8.35
C ALA A 32 -10.31 40.53 -9.00
N PRO A 33 -9.17 40.46 -9.65
CA PRO A 33 -9.30 40.64 -11.12
C PRO A 33 -8.60 39.56 -11.94
N ALA A 34 -9.21 39.36 -13.08
CA ALA A 34 -8.72 38.63 -14.22
C ALA A 34 -7.46 39.31 -14.81
N SER A 35 -6.58 38.51 -15.36
CA SER A 35 -5.68 38.89 -16.46
C SER A 35 -5.38 37.63 -17.25
N GLU A 36 -6.05 37.46 -18.31
CA GLU A 36 -5.72 37.54 -19.72
C GLU A 36 -4.75 36.47 -20.23
N ALA A 37 -5.34 35.76 -21.15
CA ALA A 37 -4.81 34.83 -22.12
C ALA A 37 -3.48 35.29 -22.77
N THR A 38 -2.59 34.33 -22.95
CA THR A 38 -1.70 34.36 -24.11
C THR A 38 -1.69 32.97 -24.74
N THR A 39 -2.27 32.95 -25.89
CA THR A 39 -2.29 31.91 -26.91
C THR A 39 -0.87 31.71 -27.44
N ALA A 40 -0.36 30.52 -27.44
CA ALA A 40 0.61 30.04 -28.43
C ALA A 40 0.58 28.51 -28.49
N ALA A 41 0.01 27.99 -29.52
CA ALA A 41 0.35 26.72 -30.15
C ALA A 41 0.88 27.07 -31.57
N PRO A 42 1.49 26.16 -32.30
CA PRO A 42 1.79 24.75 -32.10
C PRO A 42 3.28 24.43 -32.42
N ALA A 43 3.77 23.33 -31.94
CA ALA A 43 4.89 22.64 -32.58
C ALA A 43 4.58 21.16 -32.61
N ASP A 44 4.31 20.75 -33.78
CA ASP A 44 4.35 19.42 -34.37
C ASP A 44 5.60 18.67 -33.86
N GLY A 45 5.42 17.56 -33.20
CA GLY A 45 6.48 16.71 -32.69
C GLY A 45 6.02 15.26 -32.78
N GLU A 46 6.44 14.65 -33.88
CA GLU A 46 6.27 13.26 -34.27
C GLU A 46 6.15 12.31 -33.09
N LYS A 47 4.99 11.66 -33.01
CA LYS A 47 4.75 10.44 -32.28
C LYS A 47 5.64 9.32 -32.85
N LYS A 48 6.84 9.18 -32.35
CA LYS A 48 7.58 7.95 -32.50
C LYS A 48 6.89 6.91 -31.63
N GLU A 49 6.08 6.13 -32.28
CA GLU A 49 5.64 4.84 -31.82
C GLU A 49 6.89 3.95 -31.73
N GLY A 50 7.56 4.02 -30.57
CA GLY A 50 8.56 3.06 -30.21
C GLY A 50 7.82 1.78 -29.87
N THR A 51 7.70 0.89 -30.85
CA THR A 51 7.53 -0.54 -30.59
C THR A 51 8.73 -0.97 -29.81
N SER A 52 8.65 -0.88 -28.49
CA SER A 52 9.51 -1.64 -27.59
C SER A 52 9.10 -3.08 -27.80
N GLU A 53 9.77 -3.78 -28.71
CA GLU A 53 9.92 -5.20 -28.58
C GLU A 53 10.43 -5.40 -27.15
N ALA A 54 9.55 -5.90 -26.28
CA ALA A 54 9.96 -6.45 -25.03
C ALA A 54 10.92 -7.59 -25.39
N GLU A 55 12.22 -7.30 -25.35
CA GLU A 55 13.19 -8.34 -25.17
C GLU A 55 12.66 -9.17 -24.00
N THR A 56 12.27 -10.39 -24.29
CA THR A 56 12.03 -11.41 -23.28
C THR A 56 13.33 -11.55 -22.56
N ALA A 57 13.48 -10.78 -21.46
CA ALA A 57 14.57 -10.99 -20.53
C ALA A 57 14.53 -12.48 -20.21
N SER A 58 15.61 -13.15 -20.51
CA SER A 58 15.79 -14.56 -20.25
C SER A 58 15.35 -14.82 -18.81
N ALA A 59 14.30 -15.61 -18.62
CA ALA A 59 13.83 -16.04 -17.33
C ALA A 59 14.96 -16.84 -16.68
N GLY A 60 15.85 -16.17 -15.94
CA GLY A 60 17.00 -16.89 -15.50
C GLY A 60 17.45 -16.56 -14.08
N ASP A 61 17.66 -15.33 -13.74
CA ASP A 61 18.48 -15.09 -12.55
C ASP A 61 17.84 -14.19 -11.48
N PHE A 62 16.61 -13.70 -11.68
CA PHE A 62 15.97 -12.88 -10.66
C PHE A 62 14.47 -13.10 -10.60
N LYS A 63 13.90 -12.79 -9.44
CA LYS A 63 12.46 -12.78 -9.19
C LYS A 63 12.01 -11.42 -8.66
N ILE A 64 10.75 -11.10 -8.91
CA ILE A 64 10.07 -9.92 -8.40
C ILE A 64 8.92 -10.40 -7.51
N GLY A 65 8.92 -9.97 -6.26
CA GLY A 65 7.82 -10.16 -5.35
C GLY A 65 6.74 -9.12 -5.56
N ILE A 66 5.48 -9.52 -5.58
CA ILE A 66 4.32 -8.62 -5.63
C ILE A 66 3.44 -8.90 -4.42
N ILE A 67 3.18 -7.88 -3.61
CA ILE A 67 2.31 -7.96 -2.45
C ILE A 67 1.06 -7.12 -2.73
N THR A 68 -0.09 -7.78 -2.68
CA THR A 68 -1.41 -7.19 -2.96
C THR A 68 -2.30 -7.27 -1.74
N GLY A 69 -3.47 -6.63 -1.80
CA GLY A 69 -4.59 -6.93 -0.92
C GLY A 69 -5.10 -8.36 -1.12
N THR A 70 -5.99 -8.78 -0.24
CA THR A 70 -6.72 -10.03 -0.39
C THR A 70 -7.95 -9.83 -1.27
N ALA A 71 -8.56 -10.92 -1.74
CA ALA A 71 -9.78 -10.86 -2.55
C ALA A 71 -10.97 -10.23 -1.81
N SER A 72 -10.96 -10.24 -0.47
CA SER A 72 -12.00 -9.59 0.34
C SER A 72 -11.90 -8.06 0.34
N GLN A 73 -10.73 -7.52 0.02
CA GLN A 73 -10.47 -6.07 -0.07
C GLN A 73 -10.64 -5.53 -1.49
N GLY A 74 -10.69 -6.41 -2.47
CA GLY A 74 -10.80 -6.14 -3.89
C GLY A 74 -9.98 -7.12 -4.68
N ASP A 75 -10.49 -7.58 -5.80
CA ASP A 75 -9.84 -8.63 -6.59
C ASP A 75 -9.01 -8.11 -7.78
N GLU A 76 -9.04 -6.81 -8.03
CA GLU A 76 -8.33 -6.23 -9.17
C GLU A 76 -6.83 -6.41 -9.07
N GLU A 77 -6.23 -6.08 -7.93
CA GLU A 77 -4.78 -6.17 -7.72
C GLU A 77 -4.29 -7.61 -7.78
N ILE A 78 -4.98 -8.51 -7.06
CA ILE A 78 -4.61 -9.92 -7.03
C ILE A 78 -4.79 -10.57 -8.40
N THR A 79 -5.83 -10.16 -9.15
CA THR A 79 -6.06 -10.61 -10.52
C THR A 79 -4.93 -10.17 -11.44
N GLN A 80 -4.47 -8.91 -11.34
CA GLN A 80 -3.36 -8.43 -12.16
C GLN A 80 -2.03 -9.10 -11.77
N ALA A 81 -1.78 -9.29 -10.48
CA ALA A 81 -0.59 -10.01 -10.02
C ALA A 81 -0.57 -11.46 -10.54
N ASN A 82 -1.72 -12.14 -10.56
CA ASN A 82 -1.84 -13.49 -11.12
C ASN A 82 -1.59 -13.51 -12.62
N LYS A 83 -2.12 -12.54 -13.38
CA LYS A 83 -1.81 -12.41 -14.81
C LYS A 83 -0.33 -12.17 -15.08
N MET A 84 0.34 -11.37 -14.22
CA MET A 84 1.79 -11.21 -14.31
C MET A 84 2.50 -12.54 -14.07
N LYS A 85 2.08 -13.30 -13.06
CA LYS A 85 2.63 -14.63 -12.78
C LYS A 85 2.39 -15.62 -13.90
N GLU A 86 1.19 -15.62 -14.52
CA GLU A 86 0.90 -16.44 -15.69
C GLU A 86 1.81 -16.10 -16.88
N LYS A 87 2.06 -14.79 -17.09
CA LYS A 87 2.87 -14.32 -18.21
C LYS A 87 4.36 -14.55 -18.02
N TYR A 88 4.88 -14.36 -16.79
CA TYR A 88 6.32 -14.36 -16.51
C TYR A 88 6.77 -15.58 -15.68
N GLY A 89 5.84 -16.47 -15.34
CA GLY A 89 6.15 -17.72 -14.65
C GLY A 89 6.85 -17.50 -13.31
N ASP A 90 7.94 -18.24 -13.12
CA ASP A 90 8.70 -18.25 -11.86
C ASP A 90 9.43 -16.94 -11.55
N MET A 91 9.48 -16.00 -12.49
CA MET A 91 10.02 -14.66 -12.23
C MET A 91 9.12 -13.83 -11.30
N VAL A 92 7.86 -14.21 -11.12
CA VAL A 92 6.91 -13.49 -10.27
C VAL A 92 6.50 -14.34 -9.09
N VAL A 93 6.75 -13.82 -7.90
CA VAL A 93 6.30 -14.40 -6.63
C VAL A 93 5.22 -13.49 -6.05
N THR A 94 4.07 -14.04 -5.71
CA THR A 94 2.95 -13.27 -5.19
C THR A 94 2.68 -13.59 -3.72
N SER A 95 2.27 -12.59 -2.95
CA SER A 95 1.77 -12.71 -1.59
C SER A 95 0.69 -11.67 -1.35
N THR A 96 -0.06 -11.82 -0.28
CA THR A 96 -1.03 -10.83 0.16
C THR A 96 -0.67 -10.30 1.55
N TYR A 97 -1.03 -9.06 1.85
CA TYR A 97 -1.07 -8.63 3.23
C TYR A 97 -2.39 -9.09 3.87
N PRO A 98 -2.46 -9.21 5.22
CA PRO A 98 -3.66 -9.74 5.88
C PRO A 98 -4.86 -8.79 5.75
N ASP A 99 -6.09 -9.34 5.85
CA ASP A 99 -7.32 -8.54 5.81
C ASP A 99 -7.36 -7.45 6.87
N ASN A 100 -6.87 -7.76 8.07
CA ASN A 100 -6.79 -6.82 9.18
C ASN A 100 -5.39 -6.17 9.29
N PHE A 101 -4.86 -5.70 8.17
CA PHE A 101 -3.49 -5.16 8.08
C PHE A 101 -3.18 -4.04 9.09
N THR A 102 -4.21 -3.32 9.58
CA THR A 102 -4.03 -2.30 10.62
C THR A 102 -3.64 -2.85 11.98
N THR A 103 -4.00 -4.09 12.27
CA THR A 103 -3.72 -4.78 13.54
C THR A 103 -2.75 -5.95 13.38
N GLU A 104 -2.59 -6.46 12.17
CA GLU A 104 -1.75 -7.62 11.85
C GLU A 104 -0.46 -7.23 11.12
N THR A 105 0.15 -6.12 11.55
CA THR A 105 1.38 -5.59 10.92
C THR A 105 2.54 -6.58 10.99
N GLU A 106 2.64 -7.39 12.05
CA GLU A 106 3.67 -8.42 12.19
C GLU A 106 3.54 -9.52 11.12
N THR A 107 2.31 -9.86 10.73
CA THR A 107 2.07 -10.82 9.65
C THR A 107 2.54 -10.25 8.31
N LEU A 108 2.26 -8.97 8.05
CA LEU A 108 2.74 -8.28 6.84
C LEU A 108 4.28 -8.26 6.80
N ILE A 109 4.93 -7.91 7.90
CA ILE A 109 6.39 -7.90 8.03
C ILE A 109 6.95 -9.31 7.76
N SER A 110 6.36 -10.32 8.39
CA SER A 110 6.78 -11.72 8.23
C SER A 110 6.65 -12.21 6.79
N ASN A 111 5.58 -11.85 6.09
CA ASN A 111 5.37 -12.20 4.68
C ASN A 111 6.45 -11.56 3.79
N ALA A 112 6.78 -10.30 4.02
CA ALA A 112 7.82 -9.60 3.28
C ALA A 112 9.21 -10.21 3.52
N VAL A 113 9.54 -10.52 4.77
CA VAL A 113 10.81 -11.17 5.15
C VAL A 113 10.90 -12.58 4.54
N ALA A 114 9.81 -13.35 4.58
CA ALA A 114 9.76 -14.67 3.96
C ALA A 114 9.99 -14.59 2.44
N MET A 115 9.37 -13.64 1.77
CA MET A 115 9.58 -13.40 0.34
C MET A 115 11.02 -12.99 0.03
N ALA A 116 11.61 -12.12 0.86
CA ALA A 116 12.98 -11.65 0.72
C ALA A 116 14.03 -12.71 1.04
N SER A 117 13.66 -13.80 1.70
CA SER A 117 14.59 -14.90 2.04
C SER A 117 15.03 -15.70 0.82
N ASP A 118 14.29 -15.68 -0.28
CA ASP A 118 14.72 -16.21 -1.56
C ASP A 118 15.77 -15.25 -2.17
N PRO A 119 17.03 -15.68 -2.34
CA PRO A 119 18.10 -14.83 -2.88
C PRO A 119 17.86 -14.39 -4.33
N ALA A 120 17.01 -15.10 -5.06
CA ALA A 120 16.62 -14.74 -6.41
C ALA A 120 15.66 -13.53 -6.43
N VAL A 121 14.91 -13.27 -5.36
CA VAL A 121 14.05 -12.08 -5.27
C VAL A 121 14.92 -10.84 -5.12
N LYS A 122 14.83 -9.93 -6.08
CA LYS A 122 15.62 -8.70 -6.14
C LYS A 122 14.79 -7.45 -5.91
N ALA A 123 13.47 -7.54 -6.07
CA ALA A 123 12.56 -6.44 -5.84
C ALA A 123 11.28 -6.94 -5.17
N ILE A 124 10.70 -6.11 -4.32
CA ILE A 124 9.37 -6.31 -3.76
C ILE A 124 8.52 -5.08 -4.08
N VAL A 125 7.36 -5.34 -4.66
CA VAL A 125 6.37 -4.31 -5.03
C VAL A 125 5.15 -4.49 -4.15
N TRP A 126 4.77 -3.45 -3.39
CA TRP A 126 3.45 -3.35 -2.78
C TRP A 126 2.53 -2.58 -3.70
N CYS A 127 1.40 -3.16 -4.08
CA CYS A 127 0.38 -2.45 -4.85
C CYS A 127 -0.16 -1.25 -4.08
N GLN A 128 -0.31 -1.42 -2.77
CA GLN A 128 -0.66 -0.33 -1.85
C GLN A 128 0.26 -0.35 -0.62
N ALA A 129 0.75 0.82 -0.23
CA ALA A 129 1.51 1.00 1.00
C ALA A 129 0.54 1.10 2.19
N VAL A 130 0.29 -0.02 2.84
CA VAL A 130 -0.55 -0.11 4.04
C VAL A 130 0.28 0.10 5.32
N PRO A 131 -0.35 0.37 6.49
CA PRO A 131 0.35 0.40 7.76
C PRO A 131 1.23 -0.84 7.97
N GLY A 132 2.49 -0.62 8.38
CA GLY A 132 3.49 -1.69 8.52
C GLY A 132 4.42 -1.86 7.32
N THR A 133 4.09 -1.32 6.13
CA THR A 133 4.95 -1.45 4.94
C THR A 133 6.34 -0.88 5.16
N ALA A 134 6.47 0.30 5.78
CA ALA A 134 7.78 0.89 6.08
C ALA A 134 8.60 -0.01 7.03
N ALA A 135 7.98 -0.52 8.09
CA ALA A 135 8.63 -1.42 9.03
C ALA A 135 9.07 -2.74 8.36
N ALA A 136 8.27 -3.26 7.42
CA ALA A 136 8.63 -4.43 6.62
C ALA A 136 9.85 -4.17 5.75
N ILE A 137 9.92 -3.01 5.10
CA ILE A 137 11.07 -2.59 4.29
C ILE A 137 12.32 -2.49 5.17
N ASP A 138 12.22 -1.82 6.31
CA ASP A 138 13.34 -1.67 7.24
C ASP A 138 13.84 -3.05 7.72
N LYS A 139 12.91 -3.94 8.06
CA LYS A 139 13.25 -5.29 8.51
C LYS A 139 13.94 -6.13 7.44
N VAL A 140 13.48 -6.05 6.20
CA VAL A 140 14.14 -6.74 5.08
C VAL A 140 15.54 -6.16 4.84
N ARG A 141 15.71 -4.84 4.91
CA ARG A 141 17.00 -4.18 4.71
C ARG A 141 18.08 -4.57 5.71
N GLU A 142 17.70 -5.04 6.91
CA GLU A 142 18.66 -5.56 7.88
C GLU A 142 19.50 -6.74 7.31
N THR A 143 18.89 -7.56 6.45
CA THR A 143 19.52 -8.75 5.88
C THR A 143 19.74 -8.63 4.37
N ARG A 144 18.96 -7.81 3.68
CA ARG A 144 18.97 -7.60 2.23
C ARG A 144 19.03 -6.11 1.88
N PRO A 145 20.17 -5.45 2.15
CA PRO A 145 20.32 -4.02 1.83
C PRO A 145 20.31 -3.74 0.32
N ASP A 146 20.52 -4.76 -0.51
CA ASP A 146 20.50 -4.73 -1.96
C ASP A 146 19.08 -4.75 -2.57
N MET A 147 18.07 -5.02 -1.75
CA MET A 147 16.70 -5.18 -2.20
C MET A 147 16.09 -3.88 -2.70
N ILE A 148 15.43 -3.95 -3.84
CA ILE A 148 14.66 -2.82 -4.41
C ILE A 148 13.22 -2.89 -3.88
N PHE A 149 12.69 -1.74 -3.48
CA PHE A 149 11.31 -1.63 -3.01
C PHE A 149 10.53 -0.60 -3.81
N ILE A 150 9.33 -0.97 -4.17
CA ILE A 150 8.33 -0.09 -4.77
C ILE A 150 7.08 -0.19 -3.92
N ALA A 151 6.57 0.94 -3.46
CA ALA A 151 5.35 0.99 -2.68
C ALA A 151 4.39 1.98 -3.34
N GLY A 152 3.25 1.49 -3.80
CA GLY A 152 2.19 2.31 -4.36
C GLY A 152 1.49 3.11 -3.27
N THR A 153 0.88 4.22 -3.64
CA THR A 153 -0.03 4.96 -2.76
C THR A 153 -1.40 4.29 -2.75
N PRO A 154 -2.10 4.31 -1.61
CA PRO A 154 -3.48 3.83 -1.54
C PRO A 154 -4.41 4.70 -2.35
#